data_00743fbd02989fbe21d6f915cd421d7f
#
_entry.id   00743fbd02989fbe21d6f915cd421d7f
#
_cell.length_a   1.000
_cell.length_b   1.000
_cell.length_c   1.000
_cell.angle_alpha   90.00
_cell.angle_beta   90.00
_cell.angle_gamma   90.00
#
_symmetry.space_group_name_H-M   'P 1'
#
loop_
_entity.id
_entity.type
_entity.pdbx_description
1 polymer ?
#
loop_
_entity_poly.entity_id
_entity_poly.type
_entity_poly.pdbx_seq_one_letter_code
_entity_poly.pdbx_strand_id
1 'polypeptide(L)'
;MEFNYGILPDGMVHLIAPLAYDNPKDGPSNFGYGDTEIGIKYRLVHETNIMPMIGAFPLIEIPTGDSEKGLGSSQAQNFLPIWLQKDFHKWTTYGGGGYWINPGTGNKNYWFTGILLQCAFSASFYLGGELFYQTTDTDDGDASSGFNFVGGLPLIGNVQVLFSAGSGLKNNATNDFSYYLGLYLAF
;
A
#
# COMPACT_ATOMS: atom_id res chain seq x y z
N MET A 1 0.97 11.01 -6.65
CA MET A 1 2.30 11.55 -6.20
C MET A 1 2.43 11.22 -4.73
N GLU A 2 3.55 10.62 -4.32
CA GLU A 2 3.82 10.25 -2.93
C GLU A 2 4.96 11.09 -2.38
N PHE A 3 4.84 11.55 -1.13
CA PHE A 3 5.82 12.33 -0.41
C PHE A 3 6.02 11.76 0.99
N ASN A 4 7.28 11.50 1.37
CA ASN A 4 7.66 11.03 2.69
C ASN A 4 8.73 11.96 3.25
N TYR A 5 8.52 12.49 4.46
CA TYR A 5 9.44 13.41 5.10
C TYR A 5 9.70 13.03 6.56
N GLY A 6 10.96 12.78 6.90
CA GLY A 6 11.37 12.50 8.28
C GLY A 6 11.27 13.75 9.15
N ILE A 7 10.48 13.70 10.20
CA ILE A 7 10.27 14.78 11.17
C ILE A 7 10.92 14.51 12.53
N LEU A 8 11.19 13.24 12.82
CA LEU A 8 11.82 12.74 14.04
C LEU A 8 12.80 11.62 13.67
N PRO A 9 13.75 11.24 14.53
CA PRO A 9 14.67 10.12 14.24
C PRO A 9 13.96 8.81 13.87
N ASP A 10 12.77 8.55 14.45
CA ASP A 10 11.96 7.36 14.22
C ASP A 10 10.59 7.67 13.63
N GLY A 11 10.36 8.91 13.21
CA GLY A 11 9.06 9.39 12.74
C GLY A 11 9.12 10.08 11.37
N MET A 12 8.15 9.75 10.52
CA MET A 12 8.03 10.25 9.16
C MET A 12 6.58 10.59 8.86
N VAL A 13 6.33 11.74 8.24
CA VAL A 13 5.03 12.08 7.64
C VAL A 13 4.96 11.51 6.24
N HIS A 14 3.81 11.00 5.90
CA HIS A 14 3.47 10.43 4.61
C HIS A 14 2.28 11.17 4.01
N LEU A 15 2.35 11.48 2.72
CA LEU A 15 1.29 12.12 1.96
C LEU A 15 1.22 11.50 0.56
N ILE A 16 0.04 11.07 0.15
CA ILE A 16 -0.25 10.71 -1.24
C ILE A 16 -1.31 11.64 -1.81
N ALA A 17 -1.03 12.18 -2.98
CA ALA A 17 -1.96 12.90 -3.83
C ALA A 17 -2.10 12.12 -5.15
N PRO A 18 -3.11 11.21 -5.28
CA PRO A 18 -3.22 10.33 -6.41
C PRO A 18 -3.94 10.99 -7.59
N LEU A 19 -3.59 10.56 -8.79
CA LEU A 19 -4.46 10.65 -9.94
C LEU A 19 -5.12 9.29 -10.12
N ALA A 20 -6.43 9.28 -10.26
CA ALA A 20 -7.25 8.09 -10.40
C ALA A 20 -7.86 8.01 -11.81
N TYR A 21 -8.03 6.78 -12.27
CA TYR A 21 -8.72 6.48 -13.52
C TYR A 21 -9.67 5.31 -13.25
N ASP A 22 -10.93 5.50 -13.60
CA ASP A 22 -11.95 4.48 -13.55
C ASP A 22 -12.49 4.19 -14.94
N ASN A 23 -12.69 2.91 -15.27
CA ASN A 23 -13.22 2.45 -16.54
C ASN A 23 -14.28 1.38 -16.32
N PRO A 24 -15.49 1.76 -15.89
CA PRO A 24 -16.56 0.81 -15.64
C PRO A 24 -16.98 0.09 -16.93
N LYS A 25 -17.49 -1.15 -16.79
CA LYS A 25 -17.99 -1.95 -17.93
C LYS A 25 -19.13 -1.25 -18.67
N ASP A 26 -20.00 -0.58 -17.90
CA ASP A 26 -21.17 0.13 -18.40
C ASP A 26 -21.06 1.61 -17.99
N GLY A 27 -20.51 2.44 -18.86
CA GLY A 27 -20.38 3.89 -18.64
C GLY A 27 -19.12 4.51 -19.26
N PRO A 28 -19.01 5.83 -19.20
CA PRO A 28 -17.80 6.52 -19.65
C PRO A 28 -16.64 6.28 -18.67
N SER A 29 -15.43 6.22 -19.18
CA SER A 29 -14.24 6.26 -18.34
C SER A 29 -14.05 7.65 -17.73
N ASN A 30 -13.58 7.68 -16.50
CA ASN A 30 -13.33 8.89 -15.73
C ASN A 30 -11.85 9.00 -15.36
N PHE A 31 -11.33 10.22 -15.38
CA PHE A 31 -9.97 10.53 -14.94
C PHE A 31 -10.00 11.80 -14.08
N GLY A 32 -9.28 11.82 -12.99
CA GLY A 32 -9.22 12.97 -12.11
C GLY A 32 -8.37 12.73 -10.87
N TYR A 33 -8.58 13.57 -9.89
CA TYR A 33 -7.95 13.48 -8.59
C TYR A 33 -8.66 12.40 -7.75
N GLY A 34 -7.87 11.56 -7.06
CA GLY A 34 -8.39 10.55 -6.14
C GLY A 34 -8.39 11.02 -4.68
N ASP A 35 -8.61 10.10 -3.75
CA ASP A 35 -8.59 10.42 -2.32
C ASP A 35 -7.18 10.65 -1.83
N THR A 36 -6.99 11.74 -1.07
CA THR A 36 -5.71 12.11 -0.50
C THR A 36 -5.44 11.28 0.75
N GLU A 37 -4.27 10.62 0.78
CA GLU A 37 -3.82 9.88 1.96
C GLU A 37 -2.82 10.70 2.76
N ILE A 38 -3.01 10.76 4.08
CA ILE A 38 -2.09 11.37 5.04
C ILE A 38 -1.83 10.35 6.15
N GLY A 39 -0.55 10.14 6.47
CA GLY A 39 -0.16 9.19 7.50
C GLY A 39 1.09 9.57 8.26
N ILE A 40 1.32 8.86 9.34
CA ILE A 40 2.54 8.96 10.16
C ILE A 40 3.13 7.56 10.28
N LYS A 41 4.34 7.37 9.76
CA LYS A 41 5.14 6.17 9.98
C LYS A 41 5.99 6.38 11.22
N TYR A 42 5.86 5.51 12.20
CA TYR A 42 6.67 5.59 13.43
C TYR A 42 7.27 4.24 13.77
N ARG A 43 8.60 4.21 13.97
CA ARG A 43 9.33 3.03 14.39
C ARG A 43 9.25 2.87 15.89
N LEU A 44 8.53 1.85 16.34
CA LEU A 44 8.34 1.52 17.76
C LEU A 44 9.51 0.73 18.34
N VAL A 45 10.09 -0.17 17.52
CA VAL A 45 11.20 -1.05 17.92
C VAL A 45 12.23 -1.07 16.79
N HIS A 46 13.49 -0.82 17.14
CA HIS A 46 14.61 -0.98 16.21
C HIS A 46 14.95 -2.46 16.02
N GLU A 47 15.37 -2.81 14.81
CA GLU A 47 15.85 -4.14 14.52
C GLU A 47 17.13 -4.44 15.31
N THR A 48 17.20 -5.67 15.84
CA THR A 48 18.40 -6.25 16.43
C THR A 48 18.69 -7.61 15.79
N ASN A 49 19.73 -8.30 16.21
CA ASN A 49 20.01 -9.65 15.70
C ASN A 49 18.84 -10.63 15.94
N ILE A 50 18.04 -10.43 16.99
CA ILE A 50 16.95 -11.33 17.40
C ILE A 50 15.58 -10.70 17.08
N MET A 51 15.39 -9.41 17.40
CA MET A 51 14.11 -8.73 17.27
C MET A 51 13.95 -8.13 15.86
N PRO A 52 12.77 -8.27 15.24
CA PRO A 52 12.45 -7.50 14.04
C PRO A 52 12.29 -6.02 14.37
N MET A 53 12.43 -5.16 13.38
CA MET A 53 11.91 -3.80 13.44
C MET A 53 10.38 -3.87 13.52
N ILE A 54 9.77 -3.04 14.38
CA ILE A 54 8.31 -2.91 14.49
C ILE A 54 7.96 -1.46 14.29
N GLY A 55 7.02 -1.21 13.39
CA GLY A 55 6.51 0.12 13.08
C GLY A 55 4.99 0.17 13.06
N ALA A 56 4.45 1.32 13.43
CA ALA A 56 3.06 1.67 13.23
C ALA A 56 2.94 2.68 12.08
N PHE A 57 1.87 2.59 11.31
CA PHE A 57 1.60 3.50 10.20
C PHE A 57 0.11 3.87 10.15
N PRO A 58 -0.43 4.56 11.19
CA PRO A 58 -1.78 5.09 11.10
C PRO A 58 -1.87 6.09 9.95
N LEU A 59 -2.92 5.97 9.16
CA LEU A 59 -3.22 6.88 8.06
C LEU A 59 -4.72 7.16 7.94
N ILE A 60 -5.04 8.27 7.32
CA ILE A 60 -6.39 8.67 6.92
C ILE A 60 -6.42 8.93 5.42
N GLU A 61 -7.42 8.37 4.75
CA GLU A 61 -7.81 8.75 3.40
C GLU A 61 -8.93 9.80 3.48
N ILE A 62 -8.66 10.97 2.93
CA ILE A 62 -9.59 12.11 2.90
C ILE A 62 -10.34 12.06 1.57
N PRO A 63 -11.70 12.14 1.55
CA PRO A 63 -12.51 12.02 0.36
C PRO A 63 -12.38 13.27 -0.54
N THR A 64 -11.24 13.42 -1.19
CA THR A 64 -10.94 14.52 -2.13
C THR A 64 -11.21 14.13 -3.57
N GLY A 65 -11.40 12.85 -3.84
CA GLY A 65 -11.80 12.32 -5.14
C GLY A 65 -13.29 12.51 -5.40
N ASP A 66 -13.68 12.37 -6.66
CA ASP A 66 -15.07 12.44 -7.10
C ASP A 66 -15.71 11.04 -7.01
N SER A 67 -16.41 10.77 -5.92
CA SER A 67 -17.04 9.44 -5.68
C SER A 67 -18.16 9.12 -6.68
N GLU A 68 -18.83 10.13 -7.26
CA GLU A 68 -19.86 9.92 -8.30
C GLU A 68 -19.24 9.40 -9.60
N LYS A 69 -17.95 9.68 -9.81
CA LYS A 69 -17.15 9.20 -10.95
C LYS A 69 -16.28 7.99 -10.65
N GLY A 70 -16.43 7.39 -9.46
CA GLY A 70 -15.59 6.25 -9.05
C GLY A 70 -14.13 6.59 -8.79
N LEU A 71 -13.80 7.87 -8.55
CA LEU A 71 -12.42 8.32 -8.37
C LEU A 71 -12.01 8.44 -6.89
N GLY A 72 -12.90 8.10 -5.98
CA GLY A 72 -12.65 8.12 -4.54
C GLY A 72 -13.86 7.63 -3.75
N SER A 73 -13.73 7.62 -2.43
CA SER A 73 -14.81 7.28 -1.50
C SER A 73 -15.63 8.54 -1.15
N SER A 74 -16.83 8.35 -0.62
CA SER A 74 -17.65 9.47 -0.14
C SER A 74 -17.39 9.84 1.32
N GLN A 75 -16.57 9.06 2.03
CA GLN A 75 -16.31 9.14 3.45
C GLN A 75 -14.82 9.03 3.74
N ALA A 76 -14.35 9.71 4.78
CA ALA A 76 -12.99 9.54 5.24
C ALA A 76 -12.80 8.13 5.83
N GLN A 77 -11.72 7.46 5.45
CA GLN A 77 -11.35 6.14 5.94
C GLN A 77 -10.09 6.23 6.80
N ASN A 78 -9.93 5.30 7.75
CA ASN A 78 -8.75 5.25 8.58
C ASN A 78 -8.16 3.84 8.58
N PHE A 79 -6.84 3.74 8.44
CA PHE A 79 -6.10 2.48 8.55
C PHE A 79 -5.14 2.51 9.72
N LEU A 80 -5.17 1.48 10.55
CA LEU A 80 -4.40 1.36 11.78
C LEU A 80 -3.53 0.10 11.75
N PRO A 81 -2.41 0.07 11.02
CA PRO A 81 -1.57 -1.10 10.88
C PRO A 81 -0.39 -1.11 11.85
N ILE A 82 0.08 -2.35 12.10
CA ILE A 82 1.41 -2.65 12.65
C ILE A 82 2.17 -3.48 11.62
N TRP A 83 3.39 -3.09 11.36
CA TRP A 83 4.29 -3.73 10.42
C TRP A 83 5.57 -4.19 11.09
N LEU A 84 6.05 -5.34 10.65
CA LEU A 84 7.30 -5.94 11.10
C LEU A 84 8.23 -6.09 9.90
N GLN A 85 9.52 -5.79 10.10
CA GLN A 85 10.56 -6.03 9.09
C GLN A 85 11.73 -6.75 9.73
N LYS A 86 12.31 -7.68 8.97
CA LYS A 86 13.52 -8.38 9.38
C LYS A 86 14.44 -8.58 8.19
N ASP A 87 15.71 -8.18 8.37
CA ASP A 87 16.75 -8.34 7.38
C ASP A 87 17.64 -9.56 7.69
N PHE A 88 17.90 -10.36 6.64
CA PHE A 88 18.76 -11.55 6.70
C PHE A 88 19.74 -11.52 5.52
N HIS A 89 20.90 -10.93 5.72
CA HIS A 89 21.91 -10.71 4.67
C HIS A 89 21.34 -9.90 3.49
N LYS A 90 21.09 -10.57 2.37
CA LYS A 90 20.48 -9.96 1.18
C LYS A 90 18.96 -10.12 1.11
N TRP A 91 18.36 -10.79 2.07
CA TRP A 91 16.93 -10.99 2.13
C TRP A 91 16.29 -10.06 3.15
N THR A 92 15.18 -9.45 2.76
CA THR A 92 14.30 -8.72 3.68
C THR A 92 12.93 -9.38 3.66
N THR A 93 12.39 -9.69 4.82
CA THR A 93 10.97 -10.01 4.97
C THR A 93 10.27 -8.85 5.65
N TYR A 94 9.08 -8.53 5.15
CA TYR A 94 8.24 -7.47 5.65
C TYR A 94 6.81 -7.99 5.73
N GLY A 95 6.13 -7.81 6.86
CA GLY A 95 4.76 -8.29 7.00
C GLY A 95 4.06 -7.70 8.19
N GLY A 96 2.76 -7.86 8.21
CA GLY A 96 1.91 -7.34 9.26
C GLY A 96 0.48 -7.19 8.82
N GLY A 97 -0.24 -6.30 9.47
CA GLY A 97 -1.63 -6.04 9.13
C GLY A 97 -2.22 -4.92 9.95
N GLY A 98 -3.43 -4.55 9.61
CA GLY A 98 -4.15 -3.48 10.26
C GLY A 98 -5.65 -3.55 10.05
N TYR A 99 -6.32 -2.66 10.72
CA TYR A 99 -7.75 -2.53 10.68
C TYR A 99 -8.17 -1.26 9.96
N TRP A 100 -9.01 -1.41 8.94
CA TRP A 100 -9.64 -0.31 8.24
C TRP A 100 -10.98 0.04 8.89
N ILE A 101 -11.13 1.29 9.25
CA ILE A 101 -12.41 1.92 9.60
C ILE A 101 -12.94 2.49 8.29
N ASN A 102 -13.96 1.84 7.74
CA ASN A 102 -14.51 2.10 6.41
C ASN A 102 -16.00 2.48 6.53
N PRO A 103 -16.33 3.72 6.89
CA PRO A 103 -17.69 4.16 7.07
C PRO A 103 -18.42 4.30 5.72
N GLY A 104 -19.73 4.27 5.77
CA GLY A 104 -20.60 4.44 4.60
C GLY A 104 -21.67 3.35 4.51
N THR A 105 -22.75 3.63 3.81
CA THR A 105 -23.83 2.68 3.63
C THR A 105 -23.36 1.52 2.75
N GLY A 106 -23.53 0.29 3.22
CA GLY A 106 -23.09 -0.92 2.54
C GLY A 106 -21.60 -1.24 2.73
N ASN A 107 -20.85 -0.39 3.43
CA ASN A 107 -19.45 -0.63 3.76
C ASN A 107 -19.29 -1.36 5.09
N LYS A 108 -18.20 -2.11 5.22
CA LYS A 108 -17.74 -2.75 6.46
C LYS A 108 -16.32 -2.35 6.80
N ASN A 109 -16.06 -2.24 8.10
CA ASN A 109 -14.70 -2.22 8.59
C ASN A 109 -14.06 -3.59 8.33
N TYR A 110 -12.79 -3.62 7.94
CA TYR A 110 -12.13 -4.85 7.53
C TYR A 110 -10.68 -4.93 8.01
N TRP A 111 -10.17 -6.17 8.03
CA TRP A 111 -8.77 -6.45 8.29
C TRP A 111 -8.02 -6.61 6.98
N PHE A 112 -6.85 -6.01 6.92
CA PHE A 112 -5.86 -6.24 5.88
C PHE A 112 -4.59 -6.81 6.49
N THR A 113 -3.98 -7.79 5.82
CA THR A 113 -2.68 -8.35 6.20
C THR A 113 -1.89 -8.71 4.96
N GLY A 114 -0.56 -8.63 5.06
CA GLY A 114 0.34 -8.99 3.97
C GLY A 114 1.68 -9.44 4.47
N ILE A 115 2.37 -10.20 3.63
CA ILE A 115 3.76 -10.60 3.82
C ILE A 115 4.51 -10.47 2.51
N LEU A 116 5.69 -9.87 2.57
CA LEU A 116 6.60 -9.70 1.44
C LEU A 116 7.94 -10.35 1.78
N LEU A 117 8.53 -11.03 0.80
CA LEU A 117 9.92 -11.48 0.83
C LEU A 117 10.63 -10.93 -0.40
N GLN A 118 11.72 -10.22 -0.18
CA GLN A 118 12.55 -9.66 -1.25
C GLN A 118 14.02 -10.00 -1.09
N CYS A 119 14.72 -10.08 -2.21
CA CYS A 119 16.17 -10.31 -2.30
C CYS A 119 16.84 -9.09 -2.94
N ALA A 120 17.80 -8.49 -2.27
CA ALA A 120 18.64 -7.43 -2.80
C ALA A 120 19.81 -8.01 -3.61
N PHE A 121 19.95 -7.60 -4.86
CA PHE A 121 21.08 -7.94 -5.73
C PHE A 121 22.14 -6.84 -5.72
N SER A 122 21.74 -5.60 -5.43
CA SER A 122 22.61 -4.45 -5.16
C SER A 122 21.88 -3.48 -4.21
N ALA A 123 22.51 -2.36 -3.86
CA ALA A 123 21.93 -1.32 -3.01
C ALA A 123 20.62 -0.72 -3.58
N SER A 124 20.41 -0.79 -4.88
CA SER A 124 19.24 -0.20 -5.56
C SER A 124 18.51 -1.18 -6.48
N PHE A 125 18.92 -2.45 -6.54
CA PHE A 125 18.23 -3.49 -7.31
C PHE A 125 17.79 -4.62 -6.41
N TYR A 126 16.49 -4.83 -6.31
CA TYR A 126 15.87 -5.93 -5.58
C TYR A 126 14.66 -6.46 -6.33
N LEU A 127 14.32 -7.72 -6.07
CA LEU A 127 13.11 -8.39 -6.53
C LEU A 127 12.48 -9.15 -5.36
N GLY A 128 11.17 -9.27 -5.37
CA GLY A 128 10.44 -9.97 -4.32
C GLY A 128 9.06 -10.41 -4.73
N GLY A 129 8.39 -11.03 -3.79
CA GLY A 129 6.99 -11.43 -3.90
C GLY A 129 6.23 -11.09 -2.63
N GLU A 130 5.01 -10.69 -2.80
CA GLU A 130 4.06 -10.34 -1.74
C GLU A 130 2.83 -11.25 -1.84
N LEU A 131 2.31 -11.63 -0.68
CA LEU A 131 0.98 -12.22 -0.53
C LEU A 131 0.17 -11.32 0.39
N PHE A 132 -1.08 -11.08 0.05
CA PHE A 132 -1.99 -10.30 0.88
C PHE A 132 -3.36 -10.96 1.01
N TYR A 133 -4.04 -10.59 2.09
CA TYR A 133 -5.39 -11.02 2.40
C TYR A 133 -6.17 -9.87 3.02
N GLN A 134 -7.43 -9.76 2.62
CA GLN A 134 -8.38 -8.80 3.14
C GLN A 134 -9.70 -9.50 3.48
N THR A 135 -10.28 -9.19 4.65
CA THR A 135 -11.66 -9.58 4.93
C THR A 135 -12.62 -8.73 4.10
N THR A 136 -13.90 -9.10 4.06
CA THR A 136 -14.87 -8.30 3.29
C THR A 136 -14.94 -6.86 3.78
N ASP A 137 -14.99 -5.92 2.85
CA ASP A 137 -15.07 -4.47 3.04
C ASP A 137 -16.46 -3.92 2.72
N THR A 138 -17.39 -4.77 2.27
CA THR A 138 -18.78 -4.42 1.95
C THR A 138 -19.76 -5.46 2.53
N ASP A 139 -21.04 -5.10 2.65
CA ASP A 139 -22.07 -5.96 3.23
C ASP A 139 -22.29 -7.24 2.41
N ASP A 140 -22.26 -7.12 1.09
CA ASP A 140 -22.49 -8.21 0.14
C ASP A 140 -21.19 -8.74 -0.49
N GLY A 141 -20.04 -8.27 -0.02
CA GLY A 141 -18.73 -8.65 -0.55
C GLY A 141 -18.18 -9.92 0.09
N ASP A 142 -17.13 -10.44 -0.52
CA ASP A 142 -16.35 -11.57 -0.05
C ASP A 142 -14.94 -11.16 0.34
N ALA A 143 -14.31 -11.94 1.21
CA ALA A 143 -12.89 -11.80 1.51
C ALA A 143 -12.05 -12.09 0.26
N SER A 144 -11.00 -11.31 0.06
CA SER A 144 -10.09 -11.41 -1.08
C SER A 144 -8.66 -11.72 -0.65
N SER A 145 -7.90 -12.31 -1.56
CA SER A 145 -6.46 -12.51 -1.41
C SER A 145 -5.79 -12.43 -2.77
N GLY A 146 -4.54 -12.06 -2.78
CA GLY A 146 -3.77 -11.95 -4.00
C GLY A 146 -2.27 -12.00 -3.77
N PHE A 147 -1.53 -11.86 -4.85
CA PHE A 147 -0.09 -11.78 -4.83
C PHE A 147 0.40 -10.68 -5.75
N ASN A 148 1.59 -10.16 -5.46
CA ASN A 148 2.33 -9.27 -6.33
C ASN A 148 3.78 -9.74 -6.46
N PHE A 149 4.34 -9.62 -7.65
CA PHE A 149 5.79 -9.53 -7.84
C PHE A 149 6.19 -8.08 -7.72
N VAL A 150 7.20 -7.81 -6.90
CA VAL A 150 7.64 -6.45 -6.59
C VAL A 150 9.12 -6.27 -6.91
N GLY A 151 9.54 -5.06 -7.18
CA GLY A 151 10.94 -4.80 -7.38
C GLY A 151 11.29 -3.31 -7.43
N GLY A 152 12.60 -3.06 -7.31
CA GLY A 152 13.21 -1.76 -7.51
C GLY A 152 14.40 -1.87 -8.42
N LEU A 153 14.51 -0.96 -9.38
CA LEU A 153 15.61 -0.88 -10.34
C LEU A 153 16.27 0.50 -10.27
N PRO A 154 17.61 0.58 -10.26
CA PRO A 154 18.30 1.88 -10.36
C PRO A 154 18.04 2.45 -11.76
N LEU A 155 17.77 3.76 -11.83
CA LEU A 155 17.63 4.47 -13.10
C LEU A 155 18.84 5.36 -13.35
N ILE A 156 18.94 6.48 -12.65
CA ILE A 156 20.06 7.42 -12.77
C ILE A 156 20.25 8.18 -11.44
N GLY A 157 21.48 8.31 -10.98
CA GLY A 157 21.78 9.00 -9.71
C GLY A 157 21.03 8.36 -8.54
N ASN A 158 20.25 9.16 -7.81
CA ASN A 158 19.46 8.73 -6.66
C ASN A 158 18.01 8.34 -7.04
N VAL A 159 17.72 8.15 -8.33
CA VAL A 159 16.40 7.79 -8.82
C VAL A 159 16.30 6.28 -9.01
N GLN A 160 15.23 5.69 -8.50
CA GLN A 160 14.87 4.29 -8.69
C GLN A 160 13.49 4.18 -9.35
N VAL A 161 13.31 3.15 -10.15
CA VAL A 161 11.99 2.71 -10.60
C VAL A 161 11.50 1.65 -9.63
N LEU A 162 10.35 1.87 -9.02
CA LEU A 162 9.64 0.88 -8.22
C LEU A 162 8.51 0.31 -9.06
N PHE A 163 8.31 -0.99 -8.99
CA PHE A 163 7.25 -1.65 -9.73
C PHE A 163 6.64 -2.81 -8.94
N SER A 164 5.38 -3.07 -9.21
CA SER A 164 4.74 -4.33 -8.87
C SER A 164 3.78 -4.76 -9.97
N ALA A 165 3.52 -6.07 -10.03
CA ALA A 165 2.48 -6.65 -10.86
C ALA A 165 1.95 -7.91 -10.20
N GLY A 166 0.63 -8.09 -10.19
CA GLY A 166 0.01 -9.21 -9.50
C GLY A 166 -1.41 -9.49 -9.92
N SER A 167 -2.03 -10.42 -9.22
CA SER A 167 -3.39 -10.89 -9.49
C SER A 167 -4.04 -11.42 -8.20
N GLY A 168 -5.36 -11.42 -8.19
CA GLY A 168 -6.14 -12.09 -7.16
C GLY A 168 -5.97 -13.61 -7.20
N LEU A 169 -5.98 -14.22 -6.02
CA LEU A 169 -6.00 -15.68 -5.83
C LEU A 169 -7.41 -16.15 -5.44
N LYS A 170 -8.11 -15.33 -4.68
CA LYS A 170 -9.49 -15.58 -4.24
C LYS A 170 -10.30 -14.32 -4.47
N ASN A 171 -11.54 -14.49 -4.95
CA ASN A 171 -12.44 -13.40 -5.32
C ASN A 171 -11.82 -12.48 -6.39
N ASN A 172 -11.38 -13.08 -7.50
CA ASN A 172 -10.67 -12.41 -8.59
C ASN A 172 -11.49 -11.30 -9.25
N ALA A 173 -12.81 -11.30 -9.08
CA ALA A 173 -13.67 -10.25 -9.63
C ALA A 173 -13.32 -8.84 -9.09
N THR A 174 -12.69 -8.76 -7.93
CA THR A 174 -12.24 -7.50 -7.31
C THR A 174 -10.81 -7.14 -7.63
N ASN A 175 -9.98 -8.10 -8.09
CA ASN A 175 -8.56 -7.88 -8.41
C ASN A 175 -8.06 -8.89 -9.44
N ASP A 176 -8.52 -8.78 -10.69
CA ASP A 176 -8.05 -9.64 -11.78
C ASP A 176 -6.59 -9.41 -12.09
N PHE A 177 -6.17 -8.16 -12.17
CA PHE A 177 -4.80 -7.77 -12.41
C PHE A 177 -4.52 -6.42 -11.76
N SER A 178 -3.41 -6.31 -11.07
CA SER A 178 -2.91 -5.08 -10.49
C SER A 178 -1.49 -4.79 -10.96
N TYR A 179 -1.16 -3.52 -11.11
CA TYR A 179 0.22 -3.10 -11.35
C TYR A 179 0.48 -1.75 -10.70
N TYR A 180 1.73 -1.54 -10.35
CA TYR A 180 2.24 -0.27 -9.87
C TYR A 180 3.54 0.06 -10.59
N LEU A 181 3.74 1.30 -10.95
CA LEU A 181 4.98 1.84 -11.47
C LEU A 181 5.23 3.20 -10.84
N GLY A 182 6.32 3.35 -10.14
CA GLY A 182 6.70 4.57 -9.44
C GLY A 182 8.13 4.99 -9.71
N LEU A 183 8.38 6.30 -9.64
CA LEU A 183 9.72 6.87 -9.58
C LEU A 183 9.98 7.28 -8.12
N TYR A 184 11.02 6.73 -7.54
CA TYR A 184 11.48 7.06 -6.20
C TYR A 184 12.75 7.91 -6.30
N LEU A 185 12.73 9.06 -5.63
CA LEU A 185 13.87 9.96 -5.52
C LEU A 185 14.24 10.13 -4.04
N ALA A 186 15.47 9.76 -3.68
CA ALA A 186 16.02 10.01 -2.34
C ALA A 186 16.81 11.33 -2.34
N PHE A 187 16.62 12.15 -1.29
CA PHE A 187 17.31 13.42 -1.08
C PHE A 187 18.32 13.30 0.04
#